data_9c4a74c91a7407c0808a5a66f47670bf
#
_entry.id   9c4a74c91a7407c0808a5a66f47670bf
#
_cell.length_a   1.000
_cell.length_b   1.000
_cell.length_c   1.000
_cell.angle_alpha   90.00
_cell.angle_beta   90.00
_cell.angle_gamma   90.00
#
_symmetry.space_group_name_H-M   'P 1'
#
loop_
_entity.id
_entity.type
_entity.pdbx_description
1 polymer ?
#
loop_
_entity_poly.entity_id
_entity_poly.type
_entity_poly.pdbx_seq_one_letter_code
_entity_poly.pdbx_strand_id
1 'polypeptide(L)'
;MERTATLRQRWENYPLTKTQAAWIGVGCIIATLIVGFAGWVSGGTAQKMVAEAATNARHGLATAVCVEEFMASANAKATLVKLKDAGWYERGEVLAKGGWATMPDRKEPNAAVAAMCATQLSEMQASANGVTPTSAAAK
;
A
#
# COMPACT_ATOMS: atom_id res chain seq x y z
N MET A 1 -42.62 -34.52 1.25
CA MET A 1 -42.71 -33.61 0.08
C MET A 1 -43.79 -32.54 0.22
N GLU A 2 -44.35 -32.28 1.42
CA GLU A 2 -45.50 -31.37 1.62
C GLU A 2 -45.14 -29.95 2.08
N ARG A 3 -43.85 -29.65 2.36
CA ARG A 3 -43.49 -28.32 2.89
C ARG A 3 -43.32 -27.21 1.81
N THR A 4 -43.22 -27.57 0.58
CA THR A 4 -43.02 -26.59 -0.51
C THR A 4 -44.33 -26.02 -1.05
N ALA A 5 -45.41 -26.77 -0.92
CA ALA A 5 -46.75 -26.31 -1.38
C ALA A 5 -47.32 -25.20 -0.51
N THR A 6 -47.04 -25.18 0.80
CA THR A 6 -47.58 -24.21 1.73
C THR A 6 -46.94 -22.81 1.61
N LEU A 7 -45.70 -22.71 1.19
CA LEU A 7 -45.04 -21.42 1.01
C LEU A 7 -45.57 -20.67 -0.24
N ARG A 8 -45.78 -21.43 -1.34
CA ARG A 8 -46.28 -20.83 -2.59
C ARG A 8 -47.73 -20.32 -2.42
N GLN A 9 -48.55 -21.07 -1.72
CA GLN A 9 -49.94 -20.70 -1.44
C GLN A 9 -50.07 -19.51 -0.49
N ARG A 10 -49.08 -19.31 0.38
CA ARG A 10 -49.02 -18.21 1.31
C ARG A 10 -48.64 -16.87 0.62
N TRP A 11 -47.90 -16.96 -0.48
CA TRP A 11 -47.52 -15.80 -1.27
C TRP A 11 -48.65 -15.31 -2.20
N GLU A 12 -49.48 -16.21 -2.72
CA GLU A 12 -50.62 -15.87 -3.55
C GLU A 12 -51.76 -15.17 -2.80
N ASN A 13 -51.84 -15.38 -1.50
CA ASN A 13 -52.91 -14.82 -0.64
C ASN A 13 -52.57 -13.52 0.07
N TYR A 14 -51.40 -12.90 -0.21
CA TYR A 14 -51.08 -11.58 0.32
C TYR A 14 -51.71 -10.50 -0.59
N PRO A 15 -52.79 -9.83 -0.17
CA PRO A 15 -53.31 -8.69 -0.93
C PRO A 15 -52.33 -7.52 -0.78
N LEU A 16 -51.34 -7.46 -1.65
CA LEU A 16 -50.51 -6.26 -1.79
C LEU A 16 -51.39 -5.09 -2.20
N THR A 17 -51.70 -4.23 -1.26
CA THR A 17 -52.37 -2.98 -1.58
C THR A 17 -51.47 -2.18 -2.52
N LYS A 18 -52.06 -1.48 -3.50
CA LYS A 18 -51.31 -0.69 -4.52
C LYS A 18 -50.25 0.23 -3.88
N THR A 19 -50.52 0.73 -2.68
CA THR A 19 -49.61 1.54 -1.90
C THR A 19 -48.40 0.77 -1.39
N GLN A 20 -48.58 -0.46 -0.92
CA GLN A 20 -47.46 -1.29 -0.45
C GLN A 20 -46.54 -1.73 -1.58
N ALA A 21 -47.12 -2.06 -2.75
CA ALA A 21 -46.34 -2.40 -3.93
C ALA A 21 -45.48 -1.20 -4.40
N ALA A 22 -46.02 0.02 -4.33
CA ALA A 22 -45.30 1.24 -4.67
C ALA A 22 -44.11 1.49 -3.72
N TRP A 23 -44.29 1.31 -2.40
CA TRP A 23 -43.20 1.47 -1.42
C TRP A 23 -42.09 0.43 -1.56
N ILE A 24 -42.44 -0.82 -1.89
CA ILE A 24 -41.48 -1.87 -2.17
C ILE A 24 -40.64 -1.51 -3.44
N GLY A 25 -41.30 -1.03 -4.48
CA GLY A 25 -40.64 -0.60 -5.71
C GLY A 25 -39.64 0.53 -5.47
N VAL A 26 -40.03 1.54 -4.72
CA VAL A 26 -39.17 2.68 -4.35
C VAL A 26 -38.00 2.19 -3.47
N GLY A 27 -38.23 1.30 -2.52
CA GLY A 27 -37.20 0.72 -1.67
C GLY A 27 -36.16 -0.07 -2.47
N CYS A 28 -36.59 -0.87 -3.45
CA CYS A 28 -35.67 -1.60 -4.32
C CYS A 28 -34.81 -0.67 -5.18
N ILE A 29 -35.38 0.40 -5.71
CA ILE A 29 -34.63 1.37 -6.53
C ILE A 29 -33.58 2.07 -5.66
N ILE A 30 -33.92 2.52 -4.47
CA ILE A 30 -32.99 3.17 -3.55
C ILE A 30 -31.88 2.21 -3.14
N ALA A 31 -32.21 0.95 -2.80
CA ALA A 31 -31.22 -0.07 -2.45
C ALA A 31 -30.25 -0.36 -3.61
N THR A 32 -30.76 -0.45 -4.84
CA THR A 32 -29.94 -0.67 -6.04
C THR A 32 -29.01 0.51 -6.30
N LEU A 33 -29.49 1.74 -6.11
CA LEU A 33 -28.67 2.94 -6.26
C LEU A 33 -27.56 2.98 -5.17
N ILE A 34 -27.88 2.68 -3.92
CA ILE A 34 -26.90 2.68 -2.82
C ILE A 34 -25.84 1.62 -3.08
N VAL A 35 -26.22 0.39 -3.43
CA VAL A 35 -25.27 -0.71 -3.70
C VAL A 35 -24.43 -0.43 -4.95
N GLY A 36 -25.04 0.10 -6.00
CA GLY A 36 -24.34 0.49 -7.23
C GLY A 36 -23.32 1.60 -6.99
N PHE A 37 -23.72 2.63 -6.23
CA PHE A 37 -22.84 3.76 -5.93
C PHE A 37 -21.72 3.39 -4.94
N ALA A 38 -22.04 2.65 -3.87
CA ALA A 38 -21.06 2.17 -2.89
C ALA A 38 -20.09 1.14 -3.49
N GLY A 39 -20.57 0.24 -4.34
CA GLY A 39 -19.75 -0.76 -5.02
C GLY A 39 -18.76 -0.15 -5.99
N TRP A 40 -19.13 0.91 -6.70
CA TRP A 40 -18.23 1.56 -7.66
C TRP A 40 -17.14 2.39 -6.96
N VAL A 41 -17.46 3.06 -5.88
CA VAL A 41 -16.48 3.84 -5.09
C VAL A 41 -15.52 2.91 -4.34
N SER A 42 -16.00 1.79 -3.80
CA SER A 42 -15.18 0.86 -3.01
C SER A 42 -14.21 0.03 -3.86
N GLY A 43 -14.61 -0.39 -5.07
CA GLY A 43 -13.78 -1.25 -5.92
C GLY A 43 -12.49 -0.56 -6.40
N GLY A 44 -12.56 0.71 -6.79
CA GLY A 44 -11.39 1.47 -7.23
C GLY A 44 -10.40 1.78 -6.10
N THR A 45 -10.89 2.05 -4.90
CA THR A 45 -10.06 2.36 -3.73
C THR A 45 -9.35 1.12 -3.21
N ALA A 46 -10.04 -0.02 -3.13
CA ALA A 46 -9.45 -1.28 -2.69
C ALA A 46 -8.32 -1.75 -3.62
N GLN A 47 -8.51 -1.67 -4.93
CA GLN A 47 -7.46 -2.03 -5.90
C GLN A 47 -6.24 -1.11 -5.80
N LYS A 48 -6.43 0.19 -5.59
CA LYS A 48 -5.32 1.13 -5.38
C LYS A 48 -4.55 0.79 -4.09
N MET A 49 -5.24 0.55 -2.99
CA MET A 49 -4.60 0.16 -1.72
C MET A 49 -3.79 -1.13 -1.84
N VAL A 50 -4.30 -2.15 -2.54
CA VAL A 50 -3.57 -3.39 -2.78
C VAL A 50 -2.35 -3.16 -3.67
N ALA A 51 -2.47 -2.37 -4.74
CA ALA A 51 -1.35 -2.04 -5.61
C ALA A 51 -0.28 -1.22 -4.88
N GLU A 52 -0.66 -0.25 -4.07
CA GLU A 52 0.25 0.54 -3.24
C GLU A 52 0.94 -0.33 -2.18
N ALA A 53 0.21 -1.20 -1.49
CA ALA A 53 0.77 -2.14 -0.53
C ALA A 53 1.79 -3.09 -1.17
N ALA A 54 1.48 -3.62 -2.36
CA ALA A 54 2.40 -4.47 -3.11
C ALA A 54 3.66 -3.72 -3.56
N THR A 55 3.52 -2.46 -3.99
CA THR A 55 4.64 -1.62 -4.39
C THR A 55 5.51 -1.27 -3.20
N ASN A 56 4.91 -0.90 -2.08
CA ASN A 56 5.62 -0.58 -0.84
C ASN A 56 6.37 -1.80 -0.29
N ALA A 57 5.76 -2.99 -0.34
CA ALA A 57 6.42 -4.23 0.06
C ALA A 57 7.65 -4.55 -0.82
N ARG A 58 7.55 -4.35 -2.14
CA ARG A 58 8.68 -4.52 -3.07
C ARG A 58 9.79 -3.52 -2.79
N HIS A 59 9.45 -2.25 -2.56
CA HIS A 59 10.43 -1.23 -2.21
C HIS A 59 11.11 -1.53 -0.87
N GLY A 60 10.35 -2.01 0.13
CA GLY A 60 10.89 -2.41 1.42
C GLY A 60 11.93 -3.55 1.30
N LEU A 61 11.61 -4.60 0.53
CA LEU A 61 12.56 -5.68 0.26
C LEU A 61 13.80 -5.20 -0.49
N ALA A 62 13.62 -4.40 -1.54
CA ALA A 62 14.73 -3.85 -2.32
C ALA A 62 15.62 -2.92 -1.46
N THR A 63 15.03 -2.19 -0.52
CA THR A 63 15.76 -1.35 0.43
C THR A 63 16.60 -2.20 1.38
N ALA A 64 16.06 -3.30 1.90
CA ALA A 64 16.81 -4.21 2.76
C ALA A 64 18.02 -4.81 2.03
N VAL A 65 17.83 -5.27 0.78
CA VAL A 65 18.92 -5.77 -0.08
C VAL A 65 19.96 -4.68 -0.34
N CYS A 66 19.53 -3.45 -0.65
CA CYS A 66 20.43 -2.32 -0.84
C CYS A 66 21.32 -2.06 0.39
N VAL A 67 20.73 -2.08 1.58
CA VAL A 67 21.48 -1.88 2.85
C VAL A 67 22.48 -3.02 3.06
N GLU A 68 22.09 -4.26 2.82
CA GLU A 68 22.94 -5.43 2.99
C GLU A 68 24.11 -5.42 2.00
N GLU A 69 23.85 -5.20 0.72
CA GLU A 69 24.89 -5.10 -0.30
C GLU A 69 25.84 -3.92 -0.05
N PHE A 70 25.29 -2.79 0.39
CA PHE A 70 26.09 -1.64 0.77
C PHE A 70 27.03 -1.98 1.93
N MET A 71 26.51 -2.58 2.99
CA MET A 71 27.32 -2.96 4.18
C MET A 71 28.35 -4.03 3.87
N ALA A 72 28.08 -4.91 2.92
CA ALA A 72 29.03 -5.93 2.46
C ALA A 72 30.12 -5.36 1.55
N SER A 73 29.93 -4.15 1.00
CA SER A 73 30.91 -3.54 0.10
C SER A 73 32.21 -3.14 0.81
N ALA A 74 33.35 -3.34 0.16
CA ALA A 74 34.66 -2.99 0.72
C ALA A 74 34.81 -1.48 1.03
N ASN A 75 34.05 -0.64 0.31
CA ASN A 75 34.08 0.82 0.44
C ASN A 75 32.96 1.37 1.34
N ALA A 76 32.21 0.52 2.06
CA ALA A 76 31.09 0.93 2.88
C ALA A 76 31.46 2.09 3.83
N LYS A 77 32.54 1.95 4.60
CA LYS A 77 32.96 2.98 5.57
C LYS A 77 33.29 4.33 4.92
N ALA A 78 34.01 4.33 3.81
CA ALA A 78 34.37 5.55 3.11
C ALA A 78 33.15 6.24 2.49
N THR A 79 32.23 5.44 1.95
CA THR A 79 30.98 5.95 1.37
C THR A 79 30.01 6.44 2.44
N LEU A 80 29.97 5.81 3.62
CA LEU A 80 29.20 6.31 4.76
C LEU A 80 29.64 7.70 5.21
N VAL A 81 30.93 8.00 5.18
CA VAL A 81 31.44 9.35 5.48
C VAL A 81 30.93 10.33 4.44
N LYS A 82 31.00 9.99 3.16
CA LYS A 82 30.47 10.83 2.07
C LYS A 82 28.95 11.03 2.19
N LEU A 83 28.21 9.99 2.57
CA LEU A 83 26.77 10.11 2.81
C LEU A 83 26.45 11.07 3.97
N LYS A 84 27.30 11.12 4.98
CA LYS A 84 27.14 12.03 6.12
C LYS A 84 27.30 13.49 5.73
N ASP A 85 28.29 13.77 4.89
CA ASP A 85 28.60 15.11 4.41
C ASP A 85 27.64 15.57 3.30
N ALA A 86 26.99 14.63 2.60
CA ALA A 86 26.02 14.91 1.56
C ALA A 86 24.67 15.38 2.14
N GLY A 87 24.05 16.34 1.46
CA GLY A 87 22.69 16.78 1.75
C GLY A 87 21.70 15.62 1.65
N TRP A 88 20.57 15.71 2.36
CA TRP A 88 19.55 14.64 2.39
C TRP A 88 19.10 14.22 0.98
N TYR A 89 19.06 15.14 0.04
CA TYR A 89 18.65 14.88 -1.35
C TYR A 89 19.75 14.16 -2.15
N GLU A 90 21.01 14.50 -1.90
CA GLU A 90 22.15 13.91 -2.61
C GLU A 90 22.49 12.49 -2.16
N ARG A 91 22.09 12.11 -0.95
CA ARG A 91 22.35 10.77 -0.40
C ARG A 91 21.79 9.66 -1.27
N GLY A 92 20.56 9.83 -1.75
CA GLY A 92 19.95 8.87 -2.66
C GLY A 92 20.70 8.75 -3.99
N GLU A 93 21.20 9.87 -4.51
CA GLU A 93 21.96 9.91 -5.75
C GLU A 93 23.32 9.22 -5.61
N VAL A 94 23.99 9.38 -4.49
CA VAL A 94 25.26 8.68 -4.19
C VAL A 94 25.05 7.16 -4.21
N LEU A 95 23.95 6.69 -3.60
CA LEU A 95 23.62 5.25 -3.60
C LEU A 95 23.19 4.74 -4.97
N ALA A 96 22.42 5.53 -5.72
CA ALA A 96 22.03 5.18 -7.08
C ALA A 96 23.25 5.05 -8.01
N LYS A 97 24.18 6.00 -7.93
CA LYS A 97 25.44 5.96 -8.70
C LYS A 97 26.36 4.81 -8.30
N GLY A 98 26.30 4.38 -7.04
CA GLY A 98 27.04 3.23 -6.55
C GLY A 98 26.48 1.87 -6.99
N GLY A 99 25.29 1.84 -7.58
CA GLY A 99 24.66 0.64 -8.11
C GLY A 99 23.86 -0.18 -7.08
N TRP A 100 23.92 0.14 -5.80
CA TRP A 100 23.24 -0.64 -4.73
C TRP A 100 21.72 -0.55 -4.77
N ALA A 101 21.15 0.46 -5.45
CA ALA A 101 19.70 0.62 -5.63
C ALA A 101 19.20 0.04 -6.96
N THR A 102 20.00 -0.77 -7.65
CA THR A 102 19.64 -1.40 -8.91
C THR A 102 19.01 -2.75 -8.64
N MET A 103 17.75 -2.91 -9.01
CA MET A 103 17.05 -4.19 -8.87
C MET A 103 17.58 -5.21 -9.90
N PRO A 104 17.59 -6.53 -9.60
CA PRO A 104 18.09 -7.56 -10.51
C PRO A 104 17.38 -7.61 -11.87
N ASP A 105 16.13 -7.14 -11.92
CA ASP A 105 15.27 -7.10 -13.11
C ASP A 105 15.37 -5.78 -13.90
N ARG A 106 16.16 -4.82 -13.43
CA ARG A 106 16.30 -3.48 -14.03
C ARG A 106 17.76 -3.11 -14.25
N LYS A 107 18.00 -2.37 -15.33
CA LYS A 107 19.33 -1.81 -15.64
C LYS A 107 19.55 -0.46 -14.97
N GLU A 108 18.49 0.21 -14.58
CA GLU A 108 18.54 1.54 -13.98
C GLU A 108 18.24 1.48 -12.49
N PRO A 109 18.95 2.28 -11.68
CA PRO A 109 18.71 2.36 -10.26
C PRO A 109 17.32 2.95 -9.96
N ASN A 110 16.66 2.43 -8.95
CA ASN A 110 15.36 2.96 -8.52
C ASN A 110 15.58 4.08 -7.51
N ALA A 111 15.22 5.31 -7.88
CA ALA A 111 15.39 6.49 -7.04
C ALA A 111 14.65 6.40 -5.69
N ALA A 112 13.45 5.77 -5.67
CA ALA A 112 12.71 5.58 -4.43
C ALA A 112 13.43 4.61 -3.48
N VAL A 113 13.95 3.50 -4.00
CA VAL A 113 14.75 2.53 -3.22
C VAL A 113 16.03 3.18 -2.73
N ALA A 114 16.72 3.96 -3.56
CA ALA A 114 17.93 4.68 -3.18
C ALA A 114 17.70 5.65 -2.03
N ALA A 115 16.61 6.42 -2.08
CA ALA A 115 16.24 7.35 -1.02
C ALA A 115 15.90 6.64 0.29
N MET A 116 15.11 5.55 0.23
CA MET A 116 14.78 4.74 1.41
C MET A 116 16.00 4.06 2.02
N CYS A 117 16.90 3.53 1.20
CA CYS A 117 18.17 2.93 1.62
C CYS A 117 19.05 3.97 2.30
N ALA A 118 19.17 5.18 1.75
CA ALA A 118 19.92 6.29 2.34
C ALA A 118 19.38 6.68 3.72
N THR A 119 18.06 6.74 3.86
CA THR A 119 17.40 7.02 5.14
C THR A 119 17.71 5.96 6.16
N GLN A 120 17.56 4.68 5.81
CA GLN A 120 17.80 3.56 6.71
C GLN A 120 19.26 3.48 7.15
N LEU A 121 20.21 3.72 6.24
CA LEU A 121 21.64 3.80 6.58
C LEU A 121 21.93 4.96 7.54
N SER A 122 21.30 6.11 7.38
CA SER A 122 21.47 7.26 8.27
C SER A 122 20.89 7.01 9.66
N GLU A 123 19.77 6.30 9.76
CA GLU A 123 19.14 5.90 11.03
C GLU A 123 19.98 4.87 11.77
N MET A 124 20.53 3.88 11.08
CA MET A 124 21.44 2.90 11.67
C MET A 124 22.69 3.57 12.24
N GLN A 125 23.24 4.57 11.56
CA GLN A 125 24.36 5.35 12.08
C GLN A 125 23.99 6.19 13.29
N ALA A 126 22.80 6.82 13.29
CA ALA A 126 22.31 7.59 14.42
C ALA A 126 22.14 6.69 15.66
N SER A 127 21.59 5.49 15.47
CA SER A 127 21.44 4.49 16.53
C SER A 127 22.79 4.01 17.08
N ALA A 128 23.76 3.77 16.19
CA ALA A 128 25.11 3.36 16.58
C ALA A 128 25.87 4.46 17.37
N ASN A 129 25.52 5.73 17.13
CA ASN A 129 26.08 6.89 17.84
C ASN A 129 25.28 7.27 19.12
N GLY A 130 24.30 6.46 19.54
CA GLY A 130 23.48 6.71 20.73
C GLY A 130 22.41 7.81 20.57
N VAL A 131 22.18 8.28 19.37
CA VAL A 131 21.10 9.22 19.06
C VAL A 131 19.85 8.40 18.71
N THR A 132 18.89 8.34 19.62
CA THR A 132 17.60 7.70 19.37
C THR A 132 16.89 8.44 18.23
N PRO A 133 16.54 7.79 17.11
CA PRO A 133 15.75 8.44 16.09
C PRO A 133 14.39 8.80 16.70
N THR A 134 14.07 10.08 16.71
CA THR A 134 12.72 10.53 17.05
C THR A 134 11.81 10.01 15.94
N SER A 135 11.14 8.90 16.21
CA SER A 135 10.06 8.40 15.36
C SER A 135 9.03 9.52 15.25
N ALA A 136 9.04 10.23 14.12
CA ALA A 136 7.95 11.11 13.77
C ALA A 136 6.71 10.23 13.59
N ALA A 137 5.93 10.11 14.66
CA ALA A 137 4.66 9.43 14.65
C ALA A 137 3.81 10.01 13.52
N ALA A 138 3.52 9.19 12.54
CA ALA A 138 2.51 9.48 11.54
C ALA A 138 1.18 9.75 12.26
N LYS A 139 0.64 10.93 12.06
CA LYS A 139 -0.71 11.32 12.46
C LYS A 139 -1.61 11.26 11.23
#